data_f185b37d45cdaf850d30d151b6f2f7c2
#
_entry.id   f185b37d45cdaf850d30d151b6f2f7c2
#
_cell.length_a   1.000
_cell.length_b   1.000
_cell.length_c   1.000
_cell.angle_alpha   90.00
_cell.angle_beta   90.00
_cell.angle_gamma   90.00
#
_symmetry.space_group_name_H-M   'P 1'
#
loop_
_entity.id
_entity.type
_entity.pdbx_description
1 polymer ?
#
loop_
_entity_poly.entity_id
_entity_poly.type
_entity_poly.pdbx_seq_one_letter_code
_entity_poly.pdbx_strand_id
1 'polypeptide(L)'
;MGLYEKIVKGEEKISLVGLGYVGMPIAVAFARKVKVVGYDLNAEKIKLYQSGIDPTNEVGNDVIKNTTVEFTSDENKLKEAKFHIVAVPTPVNDDHTPDLTPVEGASRILGRNLTKGSIVVFESTVYPGVTEDVCVPILEKESGLKCGVDFKIGYSPERINPGDKVHRLETITKIVSGMDAETLDEVAKVYELVVEAGVHRAESIKVAEAAKVIENSQRDINIAFMNELSIIFNKMGIDTKAVLEAAGTKWNFLKFSPGLVGGHCIGVDPYYLTYKAEQLGYHSQIILSGRRINDDMGKYVAESLVKNMISADLPVKNAKVAILGFTFKENCPDTRNTKIIDIYNELGEYGITPVVVDTTADATEAKRLYGITFGTMDDIKDMDAVIIAVAHNEFLKLGKDKIDSFFNPENKVKVLADIKGLLDRKEYSTEDYLYWRL
;
A
#
# COMPACT_ATOMS: atom_id res chain seq x y z
N MET A 1 19.92 6.12 34.58
CA MET A 1 19.63 4.97 33.75
C MET A 1 18.51 5.36 32.79
N GLY A 2 18.80 5.37 31.48
CA GLY A 2 17.84 5.76 30.46
C GLY A 2 16.71 4.77 30.32
N LEU A 3 15.67 5.14 29.57
CA LEU A 3 14.52 4.27 29.32
C LEU A 3 14.93 2.99 28.55
N TYR A 4 15.79 3.12 27.54
CA TYR A 4 16.35 1.98 26.82
C TYR A 4 16.96 0.93 27.74
N GLU A 5 17.79 1.35 28.70
CA GLU A 5 18.44 0.42 29.62
C GLU A 5 17.44 -0.33 30.50
N LYS A 6 16.37 0.33 30.93
CA LYS A 6 15.27 -0.28 31.71
C LYS A 6 14.50 -1.30 30.86
N ILE A 7 14.23 -0.98 29.61
CA ILE A 7 13.56 -1.87 28.66
C ILE A 7 14.40 -3.15 28.44
N VAL A 8 15.70 -3.01 28.19
CA VAL A 8 16.60 -4.15 27.97
C VAL A 8 16.72 -5.03 29.22
N LYS A 9 16.70 -4.45 30.41
CA LYS A 9 16.67 -5.20 31.68
C LYS A 9 15.31 -5.81 32.02
N GLY A 10 14.26 -5.53 31.24
CA GLY A 10 12.90 -5.99 31.48
C GLY A 10 12.20 -5.34 32.65
N GLU A 11 12.72 -4.17 33.12
CA GLU A 11 12.11 -3.33 34.16
C GLU A 11 10.94 -2.51 33.59
N GLU A 12 11.01 -2.15 32.31
CA GLU A 12 9.97 -1.44 31.59
C GLU A 12 9.56 -2.23 30.33
N LYS A 13 8.34 -1.97 29.83
CA LYS A 13 7.78 -2.61 28.63
C LYS A 13 7.70 -1.64 27.45
N ILE A 14 7.64 -2.20 26.25
CA ILE A 14 7.20 -1.49 25.04
C ILE A 14 5.71 -1.80 24.82
N SER A 15 4.93 -0.84 24.34
CA SER A 15 3.59 -1.12 23.81
C SER A 15 3.50 -0.82 22.33
N LEU A 16 2.79 -1.65 21.60
CA LEU A 16 2.34 -1.43 20.21
C LEU A 16 0.85 -1.12 20.23
N VAL A 17 0.46 0.03 19.69
CA VAL A 17 -0.93 0.46 19.53
C VAL A 17 -1.30 0.36 18.05
N GLY A 18 -2.17 -0.61 17.75
CA GLY A 18 -2.51 -1.02 16.39
C GLY A 18 -1.70 -2.23 15.95
N LEU A 19 -2.37 -3.39 15.83
CA LEU A 19 -1.75 -4.67 15.45
C LEU A 19 -2.21 -5.08 14.04
N GLY A 20 -2.05 -4.16 13.08
CA GLY A 20 -2.29 -4.40 11.67
C GLY A 20 -1.04 -4.90 10.94
N TYR A 21 -1.01 -4.68 9.62
CA TYR A 21 0.07 -5.07 8.72
C TYR A 21 1.45 -4.49 9.11
N VAL A 22 1.45 -3.35 9.79
CA VAL A 22 2.66 -2.67 10.27
C VAL A 22 2.96 -3.06 11.71
N GLY A 23 2.01 -2.89 12.62
CA GLY A 23 2.25 -3.05 14.05
C GLY A 23 2.52 -4.49 14.47
N MET A 24 1.93 -5.50 13.82
CA MET A 24 2.16 -6.90 14.20
C MET A 24 3.60 -7.36 13.93
N PRO A 25 4.19 -7.18 12.74
CA PRO A 25 5.59 -7.49 12.51
C PRO A 25 6.54 -6.80 13.51
N ILE A 26 6.29 -5.54 13.82
CA ILE A 26 7.09 -4.76 14.77
C ILE A 26 6.95 -5.32 16.18
N ALA A 27 5.71 -5.63 16.64
CA ALA A 27 5.46 -6.21 17.95
C ALA A 27 6.21 -7.53 18.15
N VAL A 28 6.12 -8.41 17.15
CA VAL A 28 6.80 -9.72 17.19
C VAL A 28 8.33 -9.56 17.16
N ALA A 29 8.86 -8.63 16.35
CA ALA A 29 10.31 -8.38 16.30
C ALA A 29 10.84 -7.92 17.66
N PHE A 30 10.18 -6.95 18.30
CA PHE A 30 10.54 -6.51 19.65
C PHE A 30 10.35 -7.60 20.70
N ALA A 31 9.30 -8.40 20.62
CA ALA A 31 9.01 -9.46 21.59
C ALA A 31 10.09 -10.56 21.64
N ARG A 32 10.91 -10.69 20.59
CA ARG A 32 12.10 -11.56 20.60
C ARG A 32 13.23 -11.05 21.51
N LYS A 33 13.18 -9.81 21.90
CA LYS A 33 14.25 -9.11 22.63
C LYS A 33 13.81 -8.56 23.98
N VAL A 34 12.60 -8.04 24.08
CA VAL A 34 12.08 -7.31 25.23
C VAL A 34 10.60 -7.63 25.49
N LYS A 35 10.06 -7.16 26.63
CA LYS A 35 8.64 -7.34 26.95
C LYS A 35 7.77 -6.39 26.14
N VAL A 36 6.74 -6.92 25.48
CA VAL A 36 5.84 -6.16 24.60
C VAL A 36 4.37 -6.39 24.98
N VAL A 37 3.63 -5.30 25.09
CA VAL A 37 2.16 -5.26 25.15
C VAL A 37 1.64 -4.88 23.78
N GLY A 38 0.90 -5.75 23.14
CA GLY A 38 0.26 -5.51 21.84
C GLY A 38 -1.22 -5.15 22.03
N TYR A 39 -1.58 -3.91 21.77
CA TYR A 39 -2.95 -3.41 21.90
C TYR A 39 -3.60 -3.19 20.54
N ASP A 40 -4.82 -3.68 20.38
CA ASP A 40 -5.69 -3.37 19.23
C ASP A 40 -7.13 -3.18 19.72
N LEU A 41 -7.82 -2.18 19.17
CA LEU A 41 -9.20 -1.86 19.50
C LEU A 41 -10.17 -2.99 19.11
N ASN A 42 -9.82 -3.79 18.10
CA ASN A 42 -10.63 -4.89 17.62
C ASN A 42 -10.45 -6.14 18.50
N ALA A 43 -11.38 -6.34 19.42
CA ALA A 43 -11.36 -7.46 20.36
C ALA A 43 -11.42 -8.84 19.68
N GLU A 44 -12.11 -8.96 18.54
CA GLU A 44 -12.18 -10.23 17.79
C GLU A 44 -10.81 -10.57 17.17
N LYS A 45 -10.11 -9.58 16.65
CA LYS A 45 -8.75 -9.72 16.17
C LYS A 45 -7.78 -10.14 17.28
N ILE A 46 -7.92 -9.54 18.48
CA ILE A 46 -7.14 -9.92 19.65
C ILE A 46 -7.39 -11.38 20.04
N LYS A 47 -8.64 -11.85 20.02
CA LYS A 47 -8.95 -13.26 20.27
C LYS A 47 -8.28 -14.21 19.28
N LEU A 48 -8.22 -13.85 17.99
CA LEU A 48 -7.52 -14.64 16.97
C LEU A 48 -6.03 -14.74 17.30
N TYR A 49 -5.36 -13.61 17.59
CA TYR A 49 -3.96 -13.62 18.00
C TYR A 49 -3.72 -14.45 19.25
N GLN A 50 -4.55 -14.33 20.29
CA GLN A 50 -4.47 -15.13 21.51
C GLN A 50 -4.67 -16.63 21.25
N SER A 51 -5.42 -17.00 20.21
CA SER A 51 -5.60 -18.39 19.78
C SER A 51 -4.50 -18.90 18.84
N GLY A 52 -3.50 -18.05 18.53
CA GLY A 52 -2.38 -18.41 17.65
C GLY A 52 -2.69 -18.30 16.17
N ILE A 53 -3.70 -17.52 15.79
CA ILE A 53 -4.08 -17.27 14.39
C ILE A 53 -3.66 -15.86 14.01
N ASP A 54 -2.99 -15.72 12.87
CA ASP A 54 -2.64 -14.44 12.27
C ASP A 54 -3.69 -14.03 11.21
N PRO A 55 -4.63 -13.14 11.54
CA PRO A 55 -5.64 -12.70 10.57
C PRO A 55 -5.08 -11.76 9.49
N THR A 56 -3.85 -11.27 9.66
CA THR A 56 -3.19 -10.39 8.67
C THR A 56 -2.32 -11.14 7.67
N ASN A 57 -1.96 -12.39 7.98
CA ASN A 57 -1.04 -13.23 7.19
C ASN A 57 0.37 -12.62 7.00
N GLU A 58 0.77 -11.65 7.83
CA GLU A 58 2.08 -10.96 7.71
C GLU A 58 3.21 -11.74 8.36
N VAL A 59 2.97 -12.31 9.52
CA VAL A 59 3.99 -13.06 10.28
C VAL A 59 3.73 -14.56 10.30
N GLY A 60 2.49 -14.97 10.08
CA GLY A 60 2.04 -16.35 10.04
C GLY A 60 1.71 -16.94 11.41
N ASN A 61 0.85 -17.97 11.41
CA ASN A 61 0.30 -18.58 12.61
C ASN A 61 1.38 -19.16 13.54
N ASP A 62 2.44 -19.74 12.99
CA ASP A 62 3.50 -20.34 13.79
C ASP A 62 4.27 -19.30 14.60
N VAL A 63 4.46 -18.11 14.03
CA VAL A 63 5.10 -16.99 14.74
C VAL A 63 4.18 -16.47 15.84
N ILE A 64 2.88 -16.31 15.55
CA ILE A 64 1.89 -15.86 16.56
C ILE A 64 1.79 -16.83 17.74
N LYS A 65 1.81 -18.15 17.49
CA LYS A 65 1.77 -19.18 18.54
C LYS A 65 2.99 -19.15 19.47
N ASN A 66 4.14 -18.73 18.95
CA ASN A 66 5.41 -18.78 19.68
C ASN A 66 5.88 -17.42 20.18
N THR A 67 5.17 -16.33 19.89
CA THR A 67 5.54 -14.98 20.36
C THR A 67 5.22 -14.78 21.84
N THR A 68 5.98 -13.90 22.49
CA THR A 68 5.76 -13.48 23.88
C THR A 68 4.99 -12.17 23.99
N VAL A 69 4.40 -11.67 22.88
CA VAL A 69 3.56 -10.46 22.90
C VAL A 69 2.35 -10.71 23.80
N GLU A 70 2.12 -9.80 24.74
CA GLU A 70 0.90 -9.77 25.55
C GLU A 70 -0.23 -9.09 24.74
N PHE A 71 -1.06 -9.86 24.04
CA PHE A 71 -2.15 -9.35 23.22
C PHE A 71 -3.35 -8.93 24.07
N THR A 72 -3.83 -7.70 23.89
CA THR A 72 -4.94 -7.15 24.67
C THR A 72 -5.78 -6.13 23.89
N SER A 73 -7.07 -6.06 24.21
CA SER A 73 -7.96 -4.95 23.88
C SER A 73 -8.32 -4.08 25.09
N ASP A 74 -7.73 -4.37 26.25
CA ASP A 74 -7.87 -3.52 27.45
C ASP A 74 -6.83 -2.41 27.43
N GLU A 75 -7.30 -1.16 27.23
CA GLU A 75 -6.42 0.02 27.16
C GLU A 75 -5.64 0.28 28.46
N ASN A 76 -6.14 -0.21 29.63
CA ASN A 76 -5.43 -0.03 30.90
C ASN A 76 -4.06 -0.73 30.91
N LYS A 77 -3.88 -1.75 30.09
CA LYS A 77 -2.59 -2.45 29.94
C LYS A 77 -1.49 -1.55 29.36
N LEU A 78 -1.85 -0.48 28.66
CA LEU A 78 -0.88 0.49 28.15
C LEU A 78 -0.13 1.22 29.28
N LYS A 79 -0.71 1.34 30.48
CA LYS A 79 -0.04 1.94 31.66
C LYS A 79 1.19 1.15 32.11
N GLU A 80 1.30 -0.11 31.73
CA GLU A 80 2.43 -0.98 32.08
C GLU A 80 3.68 -0.73 31.23
N ALA A 81 3.56 0.07 30.16
CA ALA A 81 4.65 0.40 29.26
C ALA A 81 5.08 1.87 29.40
N LYS A 82 6.31 2.14 29.01
CA LYS A 82 6.90 3.50 28.97
C LYS A 82 7.36 3.92 27.57
N PHE A 83 7.54 2.98 26.67
CA PHE A 83 7.85 3.24 25.28
C PHE A 83 6.67 2.75 24.43
N HIS A 84 5.98 3.69 23.80
CA HIS A 84 4.76 3.42 23.08
C HIS A 84 4.98 3.65 21.59
N ILE A 85 4.64 2.66 20.76
CA ILE A 85 4.70 2.76 19.29
C ILE A 85 3.26 2.75 18.77
N VAL A 86 2.89 3.77 18.00
CA VAL A 86 1.55 3.92 17.42
C VAL A 86 1.63 3.60 15.92
N ALA A 87 1.00 2.49 15.53
CA ALA A 87 1.04 1.95 14.16
C ALA A 87 -0.38 1.66 13.64
N VAL A 88 -1.20 2.70 13.59
CA VAL A 88 -2.59 2.65 13.11
C VAL A 88 -2.67 3.10 11.65
N PRO A 89 -3.70 2.66 10.88
CA PRO A 89 -3.88 3.09 9.50
C PRO A 89 -4.16 4.59 9.38
N THR A 90 -3.81 5.16 8.24
CA THR A 90 -4.03 6.56 7.88
C THR A 90 -4.62 6.63 6.47
N PRO A 91 -5.92 6.36 6.29
CA PRO A 91 -6.58 6.40 5.00
C PRO A 91 -6.84 7.84 4.54
N VAL A 92 -7.42 7.98 3.36
CA VAL A 92 -7.99 9.23 2.86
C VAL A 92 -9.50 9.11 2.77
N ASN A 93 -10.18 10.23 2.89
CA ASN A 93 -11.61 10.38 2.65
C ASN A 93 -11.90 10.31 1.13
N ASP A 94 -13.18 10.22 0.75
CA ASP A 94 -13.61 10.19 -0.66
C ASP A 94 -13.19 11.44 -1.45
N ASP A 95 -13.01 12.57 -0.78
CA ASP A 95 -12.49 13.82 -1.34
C ASP A 95 -10.95 13.90 -1.38
N HIS A 96 -10.28 12.77 -1.10
CA HIS A 96 -8.82 12.65 -1.01
C HIS A 96 -8.15 13.47 0.11
N THR A 97 -8.91 14.00 1.06
CA THR A 97 -8.33 14.60 2.26
C THR A 97 -7.84 13.54 3.24
N PRO A 98 -6.74 13.77 4.01
CA PRO A 98 -6.29 12.83 5.02
C PRO A 98 -7.36 12.53 6.08
N ASP A 99 -7.62 11.26 6.36
CA ASP A 99 -8.41 10.85 7.51
C ASP A 99 -7.49 10.55 8.69
N LEU A 100 -7.41 11.50 9.62
CA LEU A 100 -6.62 11.38 10.85
C LEU A 100 -7.39 10.72 12.01
N THR A 101 -8.66 10.34 11.80
CA THR A 101 -9.50 9.73 12.85
C THR A 101 -8.82 8.56 13.58
N PRO A 102 -8.16 7.60 12.89
CA PRO A 102 -7.50 6.50 13.59
C PRO A 102 -6.32 6.96 14.45
N VAL A 103 -5.47 7.86 13.97
CA VAL A 103 -4.30 8.34 14.72
C VAL A 103 -4.71 9.24 15.88
N GLU A 104 -5.73 10.08 15.71
CA GLU A 104 -6.32 10.85 16.80
C GLU A 104 -6.95 9.94 17.86
N GLY A 105 -7.71 8.91 17.43
CA GLY A 105 -8.30 7.91 18.30
C GLY A 105 -7.26 7.17 19.13
N ALA A 106 -6.18 6.72 18.50
CA ALA A 106 -5.05 6.08 19.17
C ALA A 106 -4.37 7.04 20.16
N SER A 107 -4.20 8.31 19.80
CA SER A 107 -3.65 9.34 20.67
C SER A 107 -4.53 9.60 21.90
N ARG A 108 -5.87 9.58 21.76
CA ARG A 108 -6.81 9.70 22.90
C ARG A 108 -6.70 8.50 23.84
N ILE A 109 -6.73 7.28 23.28
CA ILE A 109 -6.61 6.04 24.07
C ILE A 109 -5.29 6.03 24.83
N LEU A 110 -4.19 6.31 24.14
CA LEU A 110 -2.87 6.33 24.74
C LEU A 110 -2.77 7.46 25.79
N GLY A 111 -3.29 8.66 25.49
CA GLY A 111 -3.29 9.80 26.41
C GLY A 111 -3.93 9.46 27.77
N ARG A 112 -5.10 8.82 27.79
CA ARG A 112 -5.78 8.39 29.04
C ARG A 112 -4.94 7.40 29.88
N ASN A 113 -3.99 6.72 29.24
CA ASN A 113 -3.16 5.68 29.87
C ASN A 113 -1.69 6.07 29.97
N LEU A 114 -1.32 7.27 29.53
CA LEU A 114 0.06 7.74 29.52
C LEU A 114 0.55 8.03 30.95
N THR A 115 1.77 7.66 31.22
CA THR A 115 2.41 7.86 32.53
C THR A 115 3.68 8.69 32.40
N LYS A 116 4.08 9.41 33.46
CA LYS A 116 5.30 10.24 33.44
C LYS A 116 6.55 9.44 33.06
N GLY A 117 7.42 10.05 32.25
CA GLY A 117 8.64 9.44 31.74
C GLY A 117 8.45 8.55 30.53
N SER A 118 7.25 8.55 29.92
CA SER A 118 6.99 7.82 28.68
C SER A 118 7.56 8.52 27.46
N ILE A 119 7.91 7.72 26.42
CA ILE A 119 8.19 8.17 25.06
C ILE A 119 7.11 7.58 24.15
N VAL A 120 6.48 8.42 23.33
CA VAL A 120 5.49 8.02 22.32
C VAL A 120 6.09 8.22 20.94
N VAL A 121 6.17 7.15 20.15
CA VAL A 121 6.68 7.16 18.77
C VAL A 121 5.56 6.81 17.81
N PHE A 122 5.29 7.69 16.85
CA PHE A 122 4.32 7.43 15.80
C PHE A 122 5.01 6.81 14.59
N GLU A 123 4.40 5.75 14.03
CA GLU A 123 4.83 5.10 12.79
C GLU A 123 3.84 5.29 11.64
N SER A 124 2.62 5.68 11.96
CA SER A 124 1.55 5.93 10.99
C SER A 124 2.00 7.01 9.99
N THR A 125 1.74 6.80 8.69
CA THR A 125 2.06 7.78 7.65
C THR A 125 1.19 9.02 7.79
N VAL A 126 1.83 10.18 7.96
CA VAL A 126 1.14 11.46 8.14
C VAL A 126 1.87 12.57 7.38
N TYR A 127 1.21 13.69 7.12
CA TYR A 127 1.89 14.86 6.58
C TYR A 127 2.75 15.55 7.66
N PRO A 128 3.80 16.30 7.26
CA PRO A 128 4.69 16.97 8.21
C PRO A 128 3.95 17.89 9.18
N GLY A 129 4.17 17.65 10.48
CA GLY A 129 3.59 18.40 11.59
C GLY A 129 2.46 17.69 12.32
N VAL A 130 1.89 16.58 11.82
CA VAL A 130 0.75 15.90 12.48
C VAL A 130 1.14 15.42 13.88
N THR A 131 2.32 14.83 14.05
CA THR A 131 2.77 14.34 15.36
C THR A 131 2.80 15.46 16.39
N GLU A 132 3.36 16.62 16.04
CA GLU A 132 3.52 17.76 16.95
C GLU A 132 2.26 18.61 17.07
N ASP A 133 1.59 18.91 15.94
CA ASP A 133 0.52 19.90 15.87
C ASP A 133 -0.86 19.29 16.17
N VAL A 134 -1.04 17.96 16.01
CA VAL A 134 -2.31 17.24 16.22
C VAL A 134 -2.22 16.26 17.37
N CYS A 135 -1.25 15.32 17.33
CA CYS A 135 -1.20 14.23 18.32
C CYS A 135 -0.79 14.72 19.72
N VAL A 136 0.19 15.63 19.82
CA VAL A 136 0.66 16.15 21.12
C VAL A 136 -0.46 16.86 21.89
N PRO A 137 -1.23 17.79 21.32
CA PRO A 137 -2.35 18.43 22.04
C PRO A 137 -3.38 17.42 22.56
N ILE A 138 -3.64 16.33 21.82
CA ILE A 138 -4.55 15.26 22.23
C ILE A 138 -3.94 14.50 23.43
N LEU A 139 -2.68 14.09 23.33
CA LEU A 139 -1.98 13.39 24.42
C LEU A 139 -1.95 14.24 25.70
N GLU A 140 -1.63 15.53 25.60
CA GLU A 140 -1.63 16.45 26.76
C GLU A 140 -3.01 16.60 27.38
N LYS A 141 -4.04 16.78 26.55
CA LYS A 141 -5.43 16.95 27.01
C LYS A 141 -5.94 15.72 27.76
N GLU A 142 -5.72 14.53 27.18
CA GLU A 142 -6.25 13.29 27.74
C GLU A 142 -5.45 12.80 28.96
N SER A 143 -4.15 13.05 29.02
CA SER A 143 -3.30 12.61 30.13
C SER A 143 -3.20 13.62 31.28
N GLY A 144 -3.40 14.90 31.00
CA GLY A 144 -3.05 15.99 31.90
C GLY A 144 -1.55 16.20 32.10
N LEU A 145 -0.72 15.52 31.30
CA LEU A 145 0.74 15.60 31.30
C LEU A 145 1.21 16.62 30.27
N LYS A 146 2.45 17.10 30.44
CA LYS A 146 3.08 18.09 29.54
C LYS A 146 4.15 17.46 28.69
N CYS A 147 4.03 17.59 27.36
CA CYS A 147 5.06 17.15 26.40
C CYS A 147 6.36 17.93 26.62
N GLY A 148 7.49 17.24 26.51
CA GLY A 148 8.81 17.80 26.78
C GLY A 148 9.19 17.85 28.26
N VAL A 149 8.21 17.72 29.17
CA VAL A 149 8.44 17.75 30.64
C VAL A 149 8.12 16.38 31.25
N ASP A 150 6.88 15.92 31.08
CA ASP A 150 6.37 14.68 31.70
C ASP A 150 6.48 13.49 30.77
N PHE A 151 6.40 13.70 29.45
CA PHE A 151 6.58 12.69 28.41
C PHE A 151 7.27 13.29 27.17
N LYS A 152 7.80 12.43 26.34
CA LYS A 152 8.51 12.80 25.10
C LYS A 152 7.83 12.16 23.89
N ILE A 153 8.13 12.71 22.71
CA ILE A 153 7.61 12.20 21.42
C ILE A 153 8.72 11.98 20.42
N GLY A 154 8.47 11.03 19.51
CA GLY A 154 9.28 10.75 18.33
C GLY A 154 8.42 10.31 17.16
N TYR A 155 9.06 10.13 16.03
CA TYR A 155 8.44 9.59 14.82
C TYR A 155 9.43 8.68 14.09
N SER A 156 8.93 7.54 13.63
CA SER A 156 9.72 6.56 12.89
C SER A 156 8.87 5.92 11.80
N PRO A 157 8.94 6.39 10.55
CA PRO A 157 8.06 5.90 9.49
C PRO A 157 8.26 4.43 9.19
N GLU A 158 7.15 3.73 8.91
CA GLU A 158 7.23 2.40 8.36
C GLU A 158 7.63 2.43 6.88
N ARG A 159 8.59 1.58 6.52
CA ARG A 159 9.17 1.46 5.17
C ARG A 159 9.04 0.06 4.58
N ILE A 160 8.46 -0.90 5.32
CA ILE A 160 8.22 -2.27 4.84
C ILE A 160 7.17 -2.24 3.73
N ASN A 161 7.40 -3.03 2.70
CA ASN A 161 6.44 -3.24 1.62
C ASN A 161 5.69 -4.56 1.91
N PRO A 162 4.37 -4.54 2.17
CA PRO A 162 3.62 -5.74 2.47
C PRO A 162 3.87 -6.86 1.45
N GLY A 163 4.11 -8.08 1.95
CA GLY A 163 4.43 -9.25 1.12
C GLY A 163 5.88 -9.33 0.61
N ASP A 164 6.73 -8.32 0.86
CA ASP A 164 8.16 -8.39 0.53
C ASP A 164 8.92 -9.23 1.57
N LYS A 165 9.49 -10.35 1.12
CA LYS A 165 10.23 -11.27 1.98
C LYS A 165 11.72 -10.93 2.13
N VAL A 166 12.22 -9.98 1.36
CA VAL A 166 13.63 -9.55 1.33
C VAL A 166 13.82 -8.28 2.16
N HIS A 167 13.00 -7.26 1.90
CA HIS A 167 13.06 -5.96 2.56
C HIS A 167 12.14 -5.94 3.78
N ARG A 168 12.62 -6.48 4.88
CA ARG A 168 11.92 -6.58 6.16
C ARG A 168 12.45 -5.58 7.18
N LEU A 169 11.78 -5.44 8.32
CA LEU A 169 12.17 -4.53 9.40
C LEU A 169 13.66 -4.64 9.74
N GLU A 170 14.16 -5.85 9.81
CA GLU A 170 15.55 -6.11 10.20
C GLU A 170 16.56 -5.68 9.13
N THR A 171 16.19 -5.76 7.85
CA THR A 171 17.12 -5.65 6.70
C THR A 171 17.15 -4.29 6.02
N ILE A 172 16.24 -3.38 6.37
CA ILE A 172 16.18 -2.03 5.80
C ILE A 172 16.52 -0.96 6.84
N THR A 173 17.31 0.06 6.45
CA THR A 173 17.59 1.20 7.32
C THR A 173 16.30 1.91 7.70
N LYS A 174 16.01 2.00 9.00
CA LYS A 174 14.82 2.70 9.50
C LYS A 174 15.14 4.15 9.84
N ILE A 175 14.23 5.07 9.50
CA ILE A 175 14.34 6.46 9.92
C ILE A 175 13.82 6.57 11.34
N VAL A 176 14.51 7.29 12.19
CA VAL A 176 14.08 7.61 13.57
C VAL A 176 14.26 9.09 13.84
N SER A 177 13.36 9.65 14.65
CA SER A 177 13.44 11.04 15.08
C SER A 177 12.91 11.20 16.50
N GLY A 178 13.30 12.29 17.14
CA GLY A 178 12.84 12.66 18.47
C GLY A 178 12.68 14.17 18.59
N MET A 179 11.90 14.61 19.55
CA MET A 179 11.66 16.03 19.79
C MET A 179 12.91 16.80 20.29
N ASP A 180 13.86 16.08 20.84
CA ASP A 180 15.18 16.58 21.28
C ASP A 180 16.25 15.48 21.12
N ALA A 181 17.51 15.84 21.32
CA ALA A 181 18.63 14.94 21.11
C ALA A 181 18.63 13.72 22.04
N GLU A 182 18.18 13.89 23.29
CA GLU A 182 18.06 12.80 24.26
C GLU A 182 16.98 11.80 23.83
N THR A 183 15.83 12.30 23.44
CA THR A 183 14.72 11.46 22.93
C THR A 183 15.13 10.74 21.65
N LEU A 184 15.79 11.43 20.72
CA LEU A 184 16.30 10.81 19.48
C LEU A 184 17.26 9.66 19.80
N ASP A 185 18.15 9.82 20.77
CA ASP A 185 19.11 8.78 21.15
C ASP A 185 18.41 7.56 21.78
N GLU A 186 17.44 7.77 22.68
CA GLU A 186 16.64 6.70 23.27
C GLU A 186 15.83 5.96 22.19
N VAL A 187 15.15 6.68 21.29
CA VAL A 187 14.40 6.09 20.19
C VAL A 187 15.32 5.28 19.27
N ALA A 188 16.45 5.83 18.89
CA ALA A 188 17.41 5.14 18.03
C ALA A 188 17.89 3.82 18.65
N LYS A 189 18.32 3.85 19.91
CA LYS A 189 18.78 2.64 20.63
C LYS A 189 17.69 1.57 20.74
N VAL A 190 16.43 1.97 20.96
CA VAL A 190 15.31 1.02 21.02
C VAL A 190 15.10 0.36 19.66
N TYR A 191 15.08 1.10 18.56
CA TYR A 191 14.93 0.50 17.23
C TYR A 191 16.14 -0.34 16.78
N GLU A 192 17.34 0.02 17.19
CA GLU A 192 18.57 -0.76 16.92
C GLU A 192 18.53 -2.16 17.55
N LEU A 193 17.65 -2.44 18.51
CA LEU A 193 17.41 -3.80 19.01
C LEU A 193 16.89 -4.77 17.94
N VAL A 194 16.13 -4.26 16.96
CA VAL A 194 15.43 -5.06 15.96
C VAL A 194 15.81 -4.72 14.51
N VAL A 195 16.47 -3.60 14.26
CA VAL A 195 16.87 -3.15 12.93
C VAL A 195 18.38 -3.39 12.75
N GLU A 196 18.74 -4.52 12.14
CA GLU A 196 20.16 -4.92 11.93
C GLU A 196 20.85 -4.01 10.90
N ALA A 197 20.10 -3.49 9.92
CA ALA A 197 20.60 -2.55 8.92
C ALA A 197 20.93 -1.15 9.48
N GLY A 198 20.65 -0.92 10.77
CA GLY A 198 20.87 0.35 11.46
C GLY A 198 19.75 1.37 11.22
N VAL A 199 19.89 2.52 11.89
CA VAL A 199 18.90 3.60 11.84
C VAL A 199 19.51 4.88 11.29
N HIS A 200 18.70 5.64 10.52
CA HIS A 200 19.01 7.01 10.13
C HIS A 200 18.36 7.97 11.13
N ARG A 201 19.18 8.74 11.85
CA ARG A 201 18.73 9.74 12.82
C ARG A 201 18.36 11.02 12.07
N ALA A 202 17.08 11.27 11.88
CA ALA A 202 16.59 12.46 11.20
C ALA A 202 16.73 13.71 12.09
N GLU A 203 16.94 14.85 11.45
CA GLU A 203 17.16 16.14 12.11
C GLU A 203 15.98 16.59 12.98
N SER A 204 14.74 16.23 12.56
CA SER A 204 13.52 16.54 13.29
C SER A 204 12.40 15.57 12.95
N ILE A 205 11.33 15.59 13.74
CA ILE A 205 10.11 14.82 13.50
C ILE A 205 9.52 15.18 12.12
N LYS A 206 9.40 16.46 11.79
CA LYS A 206 8.87 16.94 10.50
C LYS A 206 9.71 16.46 9.30
N VAL A 207 11.03 16.37 9.46
CA VAL A 207 11.89 15.80 8.41
C VAL A 207 11.62 14.32 8.21
N ALA A 208 11.44 13.56 9.27
CA ALA A 208 11.13 12.12 9.18
C ALA A 208 9.74 11.87 8.59
N GLU A 209 8.72 12.65 8.97
CA GLU A 209 7.39 12.63 8.37
C GLU A 209 7.44 12.96 6.86
N ALA A 210 8.16 14.03 6.49
CA ALA A 210 8.34 14.42 5.09
C ALA A 210 9.04 13.32 4.27
N ALA A 211 10.10 12.72 4.81
CA ALA A 211 10.84 11.67 4.13
C ALA A 211 9.94 10.49 3.73
N LYS A 212 9.02 10.08 4.61
CA LYS A 212 8.07 9.00 4.32
C LYS A 212 7.16 9.34 3.15
N VAL A 213 6.56 10.51 3.17
CA VAL A 213 5.58 10.93 2.15
C VAL A 213 6.25 11.07 0.77
N ILE A 214 7.47 11.62 0.71
CA ILE A 214 8.15 11.81 -0.58
C ILE A 214 8.65 10.52 -1.20
N GLU A 215 8.94 9.45 -0.44
CA GLU A 215 9.33 8.14 -0.98
C GLU A 215 8.23 7.59 -1.91
N ASN A 216 6.98 7.68 -1.50
CA ASN A 216 5.85 7.21 -2.29
C ASN A 216 5.41 8.22 -3.35
N SER A 217 5.47 9.53 -3.06
CA SER A 217 5.18 10.58 -4.05
C SER A 217 6.15 10.54 -5.23
N GLN A 218 7.44 10.33 -4.97
CA GLN A 218 8.43 10.17 -6.03
C GLN A 218 8.14 8.98 -6.94
N ARG A 219 7.77 7.84 -6.35
CA ARG A 219 7.40 6.65 -7.11
C ARG A 219 6.15 6.88 -7.94
N ASP A 220 5.13 7.50 -7.36
CA ASP A 220 3.89 7.85 -8.03
C ASP A 220 4.10 8.75 -9.24
N ILE A 221 4.87 9.83 -9.08
CA ILE A 221 5.20 10.77 -10.16
C ILE A 221 5.99 10.08 -11.29
N ASN A 222 6.95 9.20 -10.94
CA ASN A 222 7.71 8.47 -11.95
C ASN A 222 6.81 7.51 -12.76
N ILE A 223 5.84 6.85 -12.11
CA ILE A 223 4.87 6.01 -12.82
C ILE A 223 3.95 6.89 -13.67
N ALA A 224 3.48 8.03 -13.15
CA ALA A 224 2.66 8.97 -13.91
C ALA A 224 3.36 9.46 -15.19
N PHE A 225 4.64 9.74 -15.09
CA PHE A 225 5.45 10.10 -16.28
C PHE A 225 5.47 8.96 -17.29
N MET A 226 5.67 7.70 -16.88
CA MET A 226 5.61 6.55 -17.77
C MET A 226 4.21 6.36 -18.38
N ASN A 227 3.16 6.59 -17.59
CA ASN A 227 1.78 6.52 -18.04
C ASN A 227 1.49 7.59 -19.10
N GLU A 228 1.91 8.82 -18.88
CA GLU A 228 1.77 9.90 -19.88
C GLU A 228 2.54 9.57 -21.17
N LEU A 229 3.77 9.06 -21.05
CA LEU A 229 4.53 8.59 -22.22
C LEU A 229 3.79 7.49 -22.97
N SER A 230 3.16 6.52 -22.27
CA SER A 230 2.41 5.46 -22.93
C SER A 230 1.21 6.00 -23.73
N ILE A 231 0.50 7.00 -23.19
CA ILE A 231 -0.60 7.68 -23.90
C ILE A 231 -0.08 8.39 -25.15
N ILE A 232 1.04 9.12 -25.03
CA ILE A 232 1.66 9.85 -26.15
C ILE A 232 2.11 8.85 -27.23
N PHE A 233 2.85 7.80 -26.85
CA PHE A 233 3.41 6.83 -27.79
C PHE A 233 2.32 6.00 -28.47
N ASN A 234 1.25 5.64 -27.76
CA ASN A 234 0.09 4.99 -28.36
C ASN A 234 -0.52 5.86 -29.47
N LYS A 235 -0.66 7.19 -29.25
CA LYS A 235 -1.16 8.13 -30.29
C LYS A 235 -0.19 8.26 -31.48
N MET A 236 1.11 8.03 -31.26
CA MET A 236 2.14 8.05 -32.31
C MET A 236 2.31 6.71 -33.02
N GLY A 237 1.65 5.63 -32.56
CA GLY A 237 1.85 4.28 -33.07
C GLY A 237 3.20 3.66 -32.67
N ILE A 238 3.81 4.15 -31.60
CA ILE A 238 5.11 3.70 -31.09
C ILE A 238 4.89 2.80 -29.87
N ASP A 239 5.64 1.70 -29.79
CA ASP A 239 5.58 0.79 -28.65
C ASP A 239 6.36 1.35 -27.45
N THR A 240 5.64 1.64 -26.37
CA THR A 240 6.20 2.23 -25.16
C THR A 240 7.31 1.37 -24.55
N LYS A 241 7.11 0.05 -24.46
CA LYS A 241 8.09 -0.87 -23.89
C LYS A 241 9.41 -0.85 -24.67
N ALA A 242 9.36 -0.84 -26.00
CA ALA A 242 10.56 -0.75 -26.83
C ALA A 242 11.32 0.58 -26.62
N VAL A 243 10.59 1.69 -26.45
CA VAL A 243 11.22 2.99 -26.13
C VAL A 243 11.90 2.95 -24.77
N LEU A 244 11.22 2.38 -23.75
CA LEU A 244 11.77 2.28 -22.40
C LEU A 244 12.97 1.33 -22.33
N GLU A 245 12.97 0.24 -23.10
CA GLU A 245 14.12 -0.65 -23.23
C GLU A 245 15.33 0.08 -23.85
N ALA A 246 15.11 0.84 -24.93
CA ALA A 246 16.16 1.65 -25.55
C ALA A 246 16.69 2.74 -24.61
N ALA A 247 15.82 3.51 -23.98
CA ALA A 247 16.20 4.55 -23.02
C ALA A 247 16.92 3.97 -21.80
N GLY A 248 16.49 2.78 -21.34
CA GLY A 248 17.04 2.05 -20.20
C GLY A 248 18.46 1.52 -20.39
N THR A 249 19.02 1.62 -21.61
CA THR A 249 20.44 1.35 -21.86
C THR A 249 21.36 2.43 -21.31
N LYS A 250 20.82 3.62 -21.04
CA LYS A 250 21.59 4.70 -20.42
C LYS A 250 21.72 4.45 -18.92
N TRP A 251 22.93 4.51 -18.41
CA TRP A 251 23.29 4.15 -17.04
C TRP A 251 22.52 4.90 -15.93
N ASN A 252 22.08 6.13 -16.18
CA ASN A 252 21.36 6.96 -15.22
C ASN A 252 19.85 7.09 -15.50
N PHE A 253 19.30 6.27 -16.40
CA PHE A 253 17.87 6.22 -16.65
C PHE A 253 17.18 5.42 -15.55
N LEU A 254 16.22 6.02 -14.87
CA LEU A 254 15.44 5.35 -13.83
C LEU A 254 14.38 4.43 -14.48
N LYS A 255 14.48 3.14 -14.20
CA LYS A 255 13.62 2.12 -14.79
C LYS A 255 12.28 2.06 -14.06
N PHE A 256 11.32 2.80 -14.57
CA PHE A 256 9.90 2.68 -14.27
C PHE A 256 9.15 2.20 -15.52
N SER A 257 7.95 1.66 -15.33
CA SER A 257 7.06 1.22 -16.40
C SER A 257 5.66 1.78 -16.20
N PRO A 258 4.86 1.95 -17.25
CA PRO A 258 3.46 2.34 -17.11
C PRO A 258 2.66 1.23 -16.41
N GLY A 259 1.52 1.63 -15.84
CA GLY A 259 0.62 0.70 -15.17
C GLY A 259 -0.36 1.40 -14.23
N LEU A 260 -1.23 0.62 -13.64
CA LEU A 260 -2.20 1.11 -12.69
C LEU A 260 -1.57 1.28 -11.31
N VAL A 261 -1.88 2.37 -10.63
CA VAL A 261 -1.33 2.71 -9.31
C VAL A 261 -2.42 2.59 -8.27
N GLY A 262 -2.50 1.42 -7.65
CA GLY A 262 -3.42 1.10 -6.55
C GLY A 262 -2.70 0.89 -5.21
N GLY A 263 -3.42 0.28 -4.26
CA GLY A 263 -2.92 -0.05 -2.92
C GLY A 263 -2.99 1.10 -1.92
N HIS A 264 -2.40 0.87 -0.74
CA HIS A 264 -2.58 1.74 0.43
C HIS A 264 -1.60 2.91 0.51
N CYS A 265 -0.49 2.85 -0.22
CA CYS A 265 0.62 3.78 0.00
C CYS A 265 0.80 4.72 -1.19
N ILE A 266 1.16 4.18 -2.37
CA ILE A 266 1.56 5.00 -3.52
C ILE A 266 0.42 5.91 -4.00
N GLY A 267 -0.82 5.38 -4.02
CA GLY A 267 -2.02 6.14 -4.42
C GLY A 267 -2.60 7.04 -3.33
N VAL A 268 -2.08 6.99 -2.09
CA VAL A 268 -2.65 7.67 -0.91
C VAL A 268 -1.69 8.73 -0.35
N ASP A 269 -0.43 8.37 -0.09
CA ASP A 269 0.54 9.25 0.58
C ASP A 269 0.74 10.60 -0.13
N PRO A 270 0.73 10.70 -1.48
CA PRO A 270 0.85 12.00 -2.14
C PRO A 270 -0.23 13.01 -1.74
N TYR A 271 -1.44 12.55 -1.45
CA TYR A 271 -2.53 13.42 -1.01
C TYR A 271 -2.28 14.05 0.36
N TYR A 272 -1.58 13.37 1.24
CA TYR A 272 -1.15 13.93 2.52
C TYR A 272 -0.27 15.16 2.33
N LEU A 273 0.70 15.11 1.42
CA LEU A 273 1.60 16.22 1.15
C LEU A 273 0.89 17.38 0.42
N THR A 274 0.04 17.06 -0.56
CA THR A 274 -0.71 18.09 -1.30
C THR A 274 -1.73 18.80 -0.41
N TYR A 275 -2.39 18.08 0.49
CA TYR A 275 -3.28 18.67 1.48
C TYR A 275 -2.55 19.69 2.38
N LYS A 276 -1.35 19.32 2.87
CA LYS A 276 -0.54 20.25 3.67
C LYS A 276 -0.08 21.45 2.85
N ALA A 277 0.28 21.25 1.59
CA ALA A 277 0.66 22.34 0.68
C ALA A 277 -0.47 23.33 0.48
N GLU A 278 -1.70 22.86 0.26
CA GLU A 278 -2.89 23.71 0.14
C GLU A 278 -3.14 24.53 1.41
N GLN A 279 -3.01 23.94 2.59
CA GLN A 279 -3.12 24.64 3.87
C GLN A 279 -2.10 25.78 4.00
N LEU A 280 -0.93 25.64 3.36
CA LEU A 280 0.14 26.64 3.33
C LEU A 280 -0.02 27.64 2.16
N GLY A 281 -1.09 27.54 1.38
CA GLY A 281 -1.37 28.40 0.23
C GLY A 281 -0.57 28.06 -1.02
N TYR A 282 -0.01 26.83 -1.11
CA TYR A 282 0.71 26.34 -2.30
C TYR A 282 -0.07 25.25 -3.00
N HIS A 283 -0.57 25.54 -4.20
CA HIS A 283 -1.21 24.54 -5.04
C HIS A 283 -0.15 23.66 -5.72
N SER A 284 -0.15 22.36 -5.40
CA SER A 284 0.83 21.43 -5.95
C SER A 284 0.63 21.24 -7.46
N GLN A 285 1.69 21.47 -8.24
CA GLN A 285 1.65 21.38 -9.71
C GLN A 285 1.98 19.95 -10.19
N ILE A 286 3.10 19.40 -9.73
CA ILE A 286 3.65 18.12 -10.22
C ILE A 286 2.91 16.94 -9.58
N ILE A 287 2.74 16.96 -8.26
CA ILE A 287 2.17 15.82 -7.52
C ILE A 287 0.71 15.60 -7.92
N LEU A 288 -0.12 16.66 -7.92
CA LEU A 288 -1.53 16.56 -8.30
C LEU A 288 -1.71 16.19 -9.78
N SER A 289 -0.86 16.72 -10.68
CA SER A 289 -0.90 16.33 -12.09
C SER A 289 -0.55 14.85 -12.27
N GLY A 290 0.48 14.38 -11.56
CA GLY A 290 0.84 12.95 -11.57
C GLY A 290 -0.30 12.07 -11.05
N ARG A 291 -0.91 12.46 -9.93
CA ARG A 291 -2.07 11.73 -9.37
C ARG A 291 -3.22 11.63 -10.37
N ARG A 292 -3.60 12.75 -11.01
CA ARG A 292 -4.66 12.74 -12.00
C ARG A 292 -4.38 11.80 -13.17
N ILE A 293 -3.15 11.82 -13.70
CA ILE A 293 -2.76 10.88 -14.76
C ILE A 293 -2.92 9.43 -14.29
N ASN A 294 -2.41 9.09 -13.09
CA ASN A 294 -2.48 7.73 -12.57
C ASN A 294 -3.92 7.29 -12.27
N ASP A 295 -4.75 8.20 -11.76
CA ASP A 295 -6.16 7.92 -11.47
C ASP A 295 -6.99 7.69 -12.75
N ASP A 296 -6.68 8.41 -13.83
CA ASP A 296 -7.37 8.28 -15.12
C ASP A 296 -6.94 7.04 -15.93
N MET A 297 -5.90 6.31 -15.53
CA MET A 297 -5.38 5.18 -16.31
C MET A 297 -6.36 4.02 -16.46
N GLY A 298 -7.18 3.73 -15.43
CA GLY A 298 -8.20 2.70 -15.53
C GLY A 298 -9.21 2.99 -16.64
N LYS A 299 -9.68 4.24 -16.66
CA LYS A 299 -10.54 4.74 -17.73
C LYS A 299 -9.87 4.68 -19.10
N TYR A 300 -8.62 5.12 -19.21
CA TYR A 300 -7.86 5.07 -20.46
C TYR A 300 -7.72 3.64 -21.02
N VAL A 301 -7.49 2.64 -20.15
CA VAL A 301 -7.43 1.23 -20.55
C VAL A 301 -8.77 0.75 -21.12
N ALA A 302 -9.88 1.02 -20.40
CA ALA A 302 -11.21 0.63 -20.84
C ALA A 302 -11.60 1.28 -22.17
N GLU A 303 -11.39 2.60 -22.32
CA GLU A 303 -11.62 3.31 -23.57
C GLU A 303 -10.76 2.75 -24.72
N SER A 304 -9.50 2.40 -24.46
CA SER A 304 -8.61 1.83 -25.47
C SER A 304 -9.09 0.45 -25.91
N LEU A 305 -9.56 -0.37 -24.98
CA LEU A 305 -10.16 -1.68 -25.32
C LEU A 305 -11.38 -1.50 -26.23
N VAL A 306 -12.30 -0.62 -25.84
CA VAL A 306 -13.53 -0.35 -26.62
C VAL A 306 -13.21 0.15 -28.01
N LYS A 307 -12.24 1.05 -28.18
CA LYS A 307 -11.76 1.52 -29.49
C LYS A 307 -11.21 0.38 -30.34
N ASN A 308 -10.45 -0.53 -29.71
CA ASN A 308 -9.91 -1.71 -30.39
C ASN A 308 -11.01 -2.69 -30.79
N MET A 309 -12.04 -2.90 -29.97
CA MET A 309 -13.20 -3.72 -30.31
C MET A 309 -13.96 -3.14 -31.51
N ILE A 310 -14.19 -1.83 -31.54
CA ILE A 310 -14.81 -1.14 -32.68
C ILE A 310 -13.99 -1.32 -33.95
N SER A 311 -12.65 -1.19 -33.85
CA SER A 311 -11.74 -1.37 -35.00
C SER A 311 -11.70 -2.82 -35.50
N ALA A 312 -12.05 -3.79 -34.65
CA ALA A 312 -12.16 -5.21 -34.99
C ALA A 312 -13.57 -5.61 -35.46
N ASP A 313 -14.49 -4.65 -35.67
CA ASP A 313 -15.90 -4.87 -35.99
C ASP A 313 -16.64 -5.75 -34.97
N LEU A 314 -16.23 -5.71 -33.69
CA LEU A 314 -16.86 -6.43 -32.60
C LEU A 314 -17.98 -5.59 -31.93
N PRO A 315 -19.04 -6.23 -31.40
CA PRO A 315 -20.06 -5.52 -30.64
C PRO A 315 -19.45 -4.95 -29.36
N VAL A 316 -19.90 -3.78 -28.93
CA VAL A 316 -19.49 -3.18 -27.66
C VAL A 316 -20.53 -3.47 -26.59
N LYS A 317 -21.77 -3.05 -26.82
CA LYS A 317 -22.86 -3.29 -25.85
C LYS A 317 -23.14 -4.78 -25.68
N ASN A 318 -23.14 -5.24 -24.44
CA ASN A 318 -23.30 -6.65 -24.07
C ASN A 318 -22.17 -7.57 -24.57
N ALA A 319 -21.02 -7.00 -24.93
CA ALA A 319 -19.85 -7.79 -25.30
C ALA A 319 -19.39 -8.66 -24.12
N LYS A 320 -18.88 -9.83 -24.44
CA LYS A 320 -18.25 -10.72 -23.47
C LYS A 320 -16.78 -10.32 -23.28
N VAL A 321 -16.46 -9.75 -22.17
CA VAL A 321 -15.11 -9.31 -21.83
C VAL A 321 -14.62 -10.04 -20.58
N ALA A 322 -13.40 -10.54 -20.60
CA ALA A 322 -12.74 -11.11 -19.43
C ALA A 322 -11.63 -10.18 -18.92
N ILE A 323 -11.52 -10.05 -17.59
CA ILE A 323 -10.43 -9.37 -16.90
C ILE A 323 -9.66 -10.41 -16.07
N LEU A 324 -8.39 -10.61 -16.36
CA LEU A 324 -7.49 -11.50 -15.63
C LEU A 324 -6.67 -10.72 -14.62
N GLY A 325 -6.95 -10.93 -13.35
CA GLY A 325 -6.35 -10.25 -12.21
C GLY A 325 -7.20 -9.07 -11.71
N PHE A 326 -7.34 -8.99 -10.38
CA PHE A 326 -8.10 -7.95 -9.70
C PHE A 326 -7.38 -7.32 -8.52
N THR A 327 -6.29 -7.94 -8.05
CA THR A 327 -5.49 -7.38 -6.96
C THR A 327 -4.76 -6.10 -7.38
N PHE A 328 -4.37 -5.28 -6.41
CA PHE A 328 -3.60 -4.07 -6.73
C PHE A 328 -2.14 -4.37 -7.12
N LYS A 329 -1.65 -5.57 -6.81
CA LYS A 329 -0.25 -6.01 -7.02
C LYS A 329 -0.20 -7.51 -7.34
N GLU A 330 0.78 -7.89 -8.14
CA GLU A 330 1.04 -9.29 -8.48
C GLU A 330 1.32 -10.17 -7.24
N ASN A 331 0.77 -11.38 -7.25
CA ASN A 331 1.00 -12.43 -6.25
C ASN A 331 0.70 -12.02 -4.80
N CYS A 332 -0.23 -11.09 -4.63
CA CYS A 332 -0.72 -10.60 -3.35
C CYS A 332 -2.25 -10.75 -3.30
N PRO A 333 -2.85 -11.26 -2.21
CA PRO A 333 -4.30 -11.46 -2.13
C PRO A 333 -5.10 -10.17 -1.90
N ASP A 334 -4.45 -9.06 -1.59
CA ASP A 334 -5.07 -7.80 -1.21
C ASP A 334 -5.74 -7.10 -2.39
N THR A 335 -7.03 -6.83 -2.26
CA THR A 335 -7.87 -6.17 -3.27
C THR A 335 -8.17 -4.71 -2.96
N ARG A 336 -7.76 -4.22 -1.79
CA ARG A 336 -8.07 -2.84 -1.37
C ARG A 336 -7.42 -1.81 -2.29
N ASN A 337 -8.19 -0.80 -2.66
CA ASN A 337 -7.76 0.26 -3.59
C ASN A 337 -7.19 -0.28 -4.91
N THR A 338 -7.70 -1.42 -5.38
CA THR A 338 -7.34 -1.88 -6.72
C THR A 338 -7.86 -0.91 -7.78
N LYS A 339 -7.04 -0.58 -8.76
CA LYS A 339 -7.44 0.25 -9.91
C LYS A 339 -8.10 -0.55 -11.05
N ILE A 340 -8.18 -1.87 -10.89
CA ILE A 340 -8.92 -2.71 -11.82
C ILE A 340 -10.44 -2.43 -11.73
N ILE A 341 -10.90 -2.00 -10.56
CA ILE A 341 -12.30 -1.59 -10.39
C ILE A 341 -12.67 -0.42 -11.30
N ASP A 342 -11.74 0.49 -11.57
CA ASP A 342 -11.98 1.63 -12.45
C ASP A 342 -12.18 1.17 -13.90
N ILE A 343 -11.43 0.14 -14.35
CA ILE A 343 -11.65 -0.51 -15.65
C ILE A 343 -13.02 -1.17 -15.69
N TYR A 344 -13.36 -1.92 -14.65
CA TYR A 344 -14.65 -2.62 -14.55
C TYR A 344 -15.83 -1.66 -14.65
N ASN A 345 -15.78 -0.57 -13.87
CA ASN A 345 -16.82 0.44 -13.84
C ASN A 345 -16.95 1.19 -15.18
N GLU A 346 -15.81 1.60 -15.77
CA GLU A 346 -15.82 2.29 -17.06
C GLU A 346 -16.37 1.39 -18.18
N LEU A 347 -16.04 0.09 -18.19
CA LEU A 347 -16.64 -0.85 -19.14
C LEU A 347 -18.15 -0.97 -18.92
N GLY A 348 -18.62 -0.85 -17.68
CA GLY A 348 -20.03 -0.78 -17.32
C GLY A 348 -20.77 0.38 -18.00
N GLU A 349 -20.15 1.55 -18.13
CA GLU A 349 -20.70 2.71 -18.84
C GLU A 349 -20.95 2.42 -20.34
N TYR A 350 -20.21 1.49 -20.92
CA TYR A 350 -20.43 0.99 -22.30
C TYR A 350 -21.44 -0.16 -22.38
N GLY A 351 -22.04 -0.57 -21.25
CA GLY A 351 -22.98 -1.69 -21.18
C GLY A 351 -22.30 -3.06 -21.22
N ILE A 352 -21.05 -3.13 -20.80
CA ILE A 352 -20.26 -4.36 -20.67
C ILE A 352 -20.19 -4.77 -19.19
N THR A 353 -20.52 -6.01 -18.88
CA THR A 353 -20.28 -6.58 -17.54
C THR A 353 -19.16 -7.62 -17.65
N PRO A 354 -17.91 -7.28 -17.31
CA PRO A 354 -16.81 -8.20 -17.47
C PRO A 354 -16.90 -9.40 -16.53
N VAL A 355 -16.42 -10.56 -16.99
CA VAL A 355 -16.08 -11.69 -16.12
C VAL A 355 -14.69 -11.41 -15.54
N VAL A 356 -14.61 -11.28 -14.23
CA VAL A 356 -13.35 -11.06 -13.53
C VAL A 356 -12.85 -12.38 -12.97
N VAL A 357 -11.60 -12.74 -13.28
CA VAL A 357 -10.96 -13.96 -12.78
C VAL A 357 -9.66 -13.59 -12.09
N ASP A 358 -9.56 -13.97 -10.82
CA ASP A 358 -8.32 -13.85 -10.05
C ASP A 358 -8.17 -15.07 -9.14
N THR A 359 -7.00 -15.72 -9.20
CA THR A 359 -6.71 -16.96 -8.47
C THR A 359 -6.00 -16.70 -7.15
N THR A 360 -5.58 -15.47 -6.92
CA THR A 360 -4.79 -15.05 -5.75
C THR A 360 -5.59 -14.15 -4.81
N ALA A 361 -6.50 -13.35 -5.36
CA ALA A 361 -7.28 -12.35 -4.63
C ALA A 361 -8.18 -12.95 -3.54
N ASP A 362 -8.35 -12.21 -2.44
CA ASP A 362 -9.38 -12.51 -1.44
C ASP A 362 -10.77 -12.20 -2.02
N ALA A 363 -11.46 -13.27 -2.44
CA ALA A 363 -12.80 -13.18 -3.04
C ALA A 363 -13.85 -12.62 -2.05
N THR A 364 -13.69 -12.86 -0.76
CA THR A 364 -14.59 -12.36 0.28
C THR A 364 -14.44 -10.86 0.43
N GLU A 365 -13.20 -10.39 0.45
CA GLU A 365 -12.89 -8.96 0.52
C GLU A 365 -13.35 -8.23 -0.74
N ALA A 366 -13.07 -8.76 -1.93
CA ALA A 366 -13.50 -8.17 -3.20
C ALA A 366 -15.03 -8.03 -3.28
N LYS A 367 -15.77 -9.07 -2.84
CA LYS A 367 -17.23 -9.02 -2.78
C LYS A 367 -17.74 -7.99 -1.78
N ARG A 368 -17.09 -7.89 -0.61
CA ARG A 368 -17.47 -6.93 0.43
C ARG A 368 -17.20 -5.48 0.01
N LEU A 369 -16.06 -5.21 -0.62
CA LEU A 369 -15.62 -3.85 -0.98
C LEU A 369 -16.27 -3.33 -2.26
N TYR A 370 -16.42 -4.20 -3.26
CA TYR A 370 -16.77 -3.79 -4.62
C TYR A 370 -18.01 -4.50 -5.18
N GLY A 371 -18.59 -5.45 -4.43
CA GLY A 371 -19.72 -6.26 -4.92
C GLY A 371 -19.35 -7.28 -6.01
N ILE A 372 -18.07 -7.44 -6.33
CA ILE A 372 -17.59 -8.31 -7.39
C ILE A 372 -17.49 -9.75 -6.89
N THR A 373 -18.01 -10.66 -7.71
CA THR A 373 -17.82 -12.11 -7.53
C THR A 373 -16.92 -12.60 -8.66
N PHE A 374 -15.83 -13.29 -8.32
CA PHE A 374 -14.91 -13.84 -9.30
C PHE A 374 -15.50 -15.06 -10.00
N GLY A 375 -15.29 -15.13 -11.31
CA GLY A 375 -15.42 -16.34 -12.11
C GLY A 375 -14.18 -17.21 -11.98
N THR A 376 -14.22 -18.32 -12.71
CA THR A 376 -13.10 -19.27 -12.84
C THR A 376 -12.48 -19.19 -14.25
N MET A 377 -11.32 -19.81 -14.43
CA MET A 377 -10.70 -19.91 -15.76
C MET A 377 -11.60 -20.64 -16.81
N ASP A 378 -12.52 -21.49 -16.34
CA ASP A 378 -13.46 -22.22 -17.20
C ASP A 378 -14.65 -21.34 -17.68
N ASP A 379 -14.88 -20.23 -16.98
CA ASP A 379 -15.90 -19.24 -17.37
C ASP A 379 -15.40 -18.34 -18.52
N ILE A 380 -14.08 -18.33 -18.78
CA ILE A 380 -13.47 -17.54 -19.86
C ILE A 380 -13.54 -18.34 -21.17
N LYS A 381 -14.65 -18.17 -21.88
CA LYS A 381 -14.90 -18.78 -23.17
C LYS A 381 -15.82 -17.91 -24.03
N ASP A 382 -15.64 -17.98 -25.32
CA ASP A 382 -16.39 -17.21 -26.31
C ASP A 382 -16.33 -15.69 -26.02
N MET A 383 -15.15 -15.20 -25.61
CA MET A 383 -14.94 -13.79 -25.29
C MET A 383 -14.71 -12.97 -26.56
N ASP A 384 -15.25 -11.74 -26.55
CA ASP A 384 -14.98 -10.75 -27.60
C ASP A 384 -13.65 -10.04 -27.34
N ALA A 385 -13.32 -9.80 -26.07
CA ALA A 385 -12.06 -9.21 -25.67
C ALA A 385 -11.55 -9.77 -24.34
N VAL A 386 -10.22 -9.73 -24.14
CA VAL A 386 -9.56 -10.17 -22.91
C VAL A 386 -8.57 -9.09 -22.45
N ILE A 387 -8.59 -8.80 -21.15
CA ILE A 387 -7.65 -7.90 -20.48
C ILE A 387 -6.79 -8.73 -19.53
N ILE A 388 -5.48 -8.71 -19.69
CA ILE A 388 -4.53 -9.20 -18.70
C ILE A 388 -4.11 -8.01 -17.84
N ALA A 389 -4.71 -7.88 -16.66
CA ALA A 389 -4.62 -6.68 -15.85
C ALA A 389 -3.52 -6.75 -14.79
N VAL A 390 -3.27 -7.93 -14.21
CA VAL A 390 -2.27 -8.15 -13.15
C VAL A 390 -1.32 -9.27 -13.52
N ALA A 391 -0.03 -9.08 -13.22
CA ALA A 391 1.06 -9.99 -13.58
C ALA A 391 1.20 -11.17 -12.59
N HIS A 392 0.11 -11.89 -12.29
CA HIS A 392 0.22 -13.09 -11.45
C HIS A 392 1.03 -14.18 -12.15
N ASN A 393 1.82 -14.93 -11.36
CA ASN A 393 2.64 -16.03 -11.86
C ASN A 393 1.87 -17.06 -12.69
N GLU A 394 0.58 -17.23 -12.43
CA GLU A 394 -0.30 -18.13 -13.16
C GLU A 394 -0.59 -17.61 -14.57
N PHE A 395 -0.81 -16.32 -14.71
CA PHE A 395 -1.08 -15.70 -16.02
C PHE A 395 0.19 -15.62 -16.87
N LEU A 396 1.37 -15.50 -16.25
CA LEU A 396 2.65 -15.59 -16.94
C LEU A 396 2.90 -16.95 -17.58
N LYS A 397 2.24 -18.01 -17.11
CA LYS A 397 2.37 -19.39 -17.61
C LYS A 397 1.37 -19.72 -18.71
N LEU A 398 0.44 -18.82 -19.03
CA LEU A 398 -0.52 -19.03 -20.08
C LEU A 398 0.18 -19.04 -21.42
N GLY A 399 0.20 -20.19 -22.07
CA GLY A 399 0.66 -20.31 -23.46
C GLY A 399 -0.36 -19.74 -24.44
N LYS A 400 0.11 -19.47 -25.68
CA LYS A 400 -0.73 -18.89 -26.73
C LYS A 400 -2.00 -19.71 -26.99
N ASP A 401 -1.92 -21.03 -27.05
CA ASP A 401 -3.08 -21.92 -27.28
C ASP A 401 -4.17 -21.75 -26.20
N LYS A 402 -3.75 -21.54 -24.94
CA LYS A 402 -4.71 -21.31 -23.85
C LYS A 402 -5.36 -19.93 -23.97
N ILE A 403 -4.60 -18.91 -24.32
CA ILE A 403 -5.13 -17.55 -24.57
C ILE A 403 -6.06 -17.57 -25.78
N ASP A 404 -5.68 -18.26 -26.85
CA ASP A 404 -6.53 -18.45 -28.05
C ASP A 404 -7.89 -19.07 -27.69
N SER A 405 -7.91 -20.02 -26.76
CA SER A 405 -9.14 -20.72 -26.33
C SER A 405 -10.13 -19.86 -25.56
N PHE A 406 -9.76 -18.67 -25.14
CA PHE A 406 -10.66 -17.74 -24.45
C PHE A 406 -11.62 -17.03 -25.40
N PHE A 407 -11.22 -16.85 -26.65
CA PHE A 407 -11.96 -16.04 -27.61
C PHE A 407 -13.06 -16.82 -28.33
N ASN A 408 -14.07 -16.09 -28.74
CA ASN A 408 -15.12 -16.62 -29.62
C ASN A 408 -14.50 -17.01 -30.99
N PRO A 409 -14.62 -18.28 -31.41
CA PRO A 409 -14.04 -18.75 -32.67
C PRO A 409 -14.67 -18.08 -33.91
N GLU A 410 -15.84 -17.48 -33.80
CA GLU A 410 -16.49 -16.73 -34.88
C GLU A 410 -15.85 -15.34 -35.11
N ASN A 411 -15.10 -14.81 -34.14
CA ASN A 411 -14.46 -13.52 -34.26
C ASN A 411 -13.25 -13.60 -35.19
N LYS A 412 -13.26 -12.77 -36.23
CA LYS A 412 -12.14 -12.69 -37.19
C LYS A 412 -10.85 -12.17 -36.56
N VAL A 413 -10.98 -11.27 -35.60
CA VAL A 413 -9.87 -10.62 -34.90
C VAL A 413 -10.10 -10.72 -33.40
N LYS A 414 -9.11 -11.17 -32.66
CA LYS A 414 -9.09 -11.28 -31.20
C LYS A 414 -8.57 -9.99 -30.59
N VAL A 415 -9.31 -9.36 -29.70
CA VAL A 415 -8.89 -8.13 -29.02
C VAL A 415 -8.29 -8.47 -27.67
N LEU A 416 -6.98 -8.22 -27.52
CA LEU A 416 -6.19 -8.55 -26.33
C LEU A 416 -5.48 -7.33 -25.80
N ALA A 417 -5.85 -6.91 -24.57
CA ALA A 417 -5.16 -5.86 -23.84
C ALA A 417 -4.26 -6.47 -22.75
N ASP A 418 -2.99 -6.14 -22.81
CA ASP A 418 -1.95 -6.61 -21.88
C ASP A 418 -1.36 -5.42 -21.14
N ILE A 419 -1.95 -5.06 -20.00
CA ILE A 419 -1.61 -3.81 -19.27
C ILE A 419 -0.13 -3.78 -18.87
N LYS A 420 0.44 -4.92 -18.49
CA LYS A 420 1.82 -5.02 -18.02
C LYS A 420 2.83 -5.39 -19.09
N GLY A 421 2.38 -5.66 -20.32
CA GLY A 421 3.25 -6.11 -21.40
C GLY A 421 3.93 -7.45 -21.09
N LEU A 422 3.16 -8.41 -20.56
CA LEU A 422 3.65 -9.73 -20.14
C LEU A 422 3.99 -10.63 -21.33
N LEU A 423 3.19 -10.50 -22.39
CA LEU A 423 3.24 -11.38 -23.55
C LEU A 423 4.31 -10.91 -24.54
N ASP A 424 4.87 -11.86 -25.29
CA ASP A 424 5.76 -11.50 -26.41
C ASP A 424 4.92 -10.89 -27.53
N ARG A 425 5.12 -9.60 -27.77
CA ARG A 425 4.42 -8.87 -28.83
C ARG A 425 4.51 -9.56 -30.18
N LYS A 426 5.62 -10.24 -30.49
CA LYS A 426 5.81 -10.91 -31.79
C LYS A 426 4.81 -12.04 -32.04
N GLU A 427 4.40 -12.73 -30.96
CA GLU A 427 3.42 -13.82 -31.08
C GLU A 427 2.00 -13.32 -31.33
N TYR A 428 1.70 -12.07 -30.93
CA TYR A 428 0.37 -11.46 -31.00
C TYR A 428 0.27 -10.30 -32.01
N SER A 429 1.35 -9.94 -32.69
CA SER A 429 1.35 -8.96 -33.80
C SER A 429 1.04 -9.66 -35.12
N THR A 430 -0.10 -10.33 -35.25
CA THR A 430 -0.58 -11.07 -36.39
C THR A 430 -1.92 -10.47 -36.86
N GLU A 431 -2.38 -10.86 -38.07
CA GLU A 431 -3.68 -10.39 -38.61
C GLU A 431 -4.88 -10.89 -37.75
N ASP A 432 -4.66 -11.97 -37.00
CA ASP A 432 -5.70 -12.56 -36.12
C ASP A 432 -5.87 -11.83 -34.78
N TYR A 433 -4.97 -10.87 -34.46
CA TYR A 433 -4.94 -10.17 -33.18
C TYR A 433 -4.88 -8.65 -33.32
N LEU A 434 -5.71 -7.99 -32.54
CA LEU A 434 -5.53 -6.60 -32.18
C LEU A 434 -4.98 -6.57 -30.76
N TYR A 435 -3.64 -6.67 -30.68
CA TYR A 435 -2.90 -6.68 -29.43
C TYR A 435 -2.48 -5.26 -29.02
N TRP A 436 -2.87 -4.87 -27.83
CA TRP A 436 -2.55 -3.56 -27.27
C TRP A 436 -1.94 -3.69 -25.89
N ARG A 437 -0.98 -2.81 -25.55
CA ARG A 437 -0.38 -2.68 -24.21
C ARG A 437 -0.03 -1.23 -23.87
N LEU A 438 0.11 -0.96 -22.55
CA LEU A 438 0.58 0.34 -22.07
C LEU A 438 2.03 0.61 -22.45
#